data_bacc2db6c64396f5c5eee41130e658d9
#
_entry.id   bacc2db6c64396f5c5eee41130e658d9
#
_cell.length_a   1.000
_cell.length_b   1.000
_cell.length_c   1.000
_cell.angle_alpha   90.00
_cell.angle_beta   90.00
_cell.angle_gamma   90.00
#
_symmetry.space_group_name_H-M   'P 1'
#
loop_
_entity.id
_entity.type
_entity.pdbx_description
1 polymer ?
#
loop_
_entity_poly.entity_id
_entity_poly.type
_entity_poly.pdbx_seq_one_letter_code
_entity_poly.pdbx_strand_id
1 'polypeptide(L)'
;MAKRKAKQLLIVDGYNIIGAWPDLRALKDQDRMDEARDLLISQMAEYQSYTGIKVMIVFDAYNVPGPGRQIEDYRVEVYFTKKKETADEKIEQIVSQHQNKNRQIYVATSDYTSQRVIFGQGALRKSARELLHDLESAGKEIKKEVEKTRDERFSRRIALDEEIAKIFEKWRRE
;
A
#
# COMPACT_ATOMS: atom_id res chain seq x y z
N MET A 1 0.86 21.28 22.31
CA MET A 1 1.29 19.91 22.09
C MET A 1 0.75 19.40 20.76
N ALA A 2 1.62 19.08 19.83
CA ALA A 2 1.21 18.43 18.59
C ALA A 2 0.57 17.07 18.94
N LYS A 3 -0.70 16.87 18.57
CA LYS A 3 -1.35 15.55 18.67
C LYS A 3 -0.51 14.56 17.84
N ARG A 4 0.14 13.61 18.49
CA ARG A 4 0.77 12.48 17.79
C ARG A 4 -0.33 11.86 16.92
N LYS A 5 -0.15 11.92 15.60
CA LYS A 5 -1.03 11.17 14.67
C LYS A 5 -1.06 9.72 15.14
N ALA A 6 -2.26 9.21 15.42
CA ALA A 6 -2.42 7.80 15.76
C ALA A 6 -1.75 6.95 14.67
N LYS A 7 -0.96 5.98 15.07
CA LYS A 7 -0.37 5.02 14.11
C LYS A 7 -1.51 4.29 13.41
N GLN A 8 -1.48 4.24 12.11
CA GLN A 8 -2.48 3.56 11.31
C GLN A 8 -1.98 2.18 10.88
N LEU A 9 -2.89 1.22 10.90
CA LEU A 9 -2.67 -0.13 10.39
C LEU A 9 -3.76 -0.42 9.37
N LEU A 10 -3.37 -0.86 8.18
CA LEU A 10 -4.28 -1.31 7.14
C LEU A 10 -4.14 -2.82 6.97
N ILE A 11 -5.23 -3.55 7.16
CA ILE A 11 -5.31 -4.98 6.90
C ILE A 11 -6.09 -5.17 5.61
N VAL A 12 -5.52 -5.89 4.65
CA VAL A 12 -6.09 -6.09 3.31
C VAL A 12 -6.54 -7.54 3.17
N ASP A 13 -7.81 -7.74 2.86
CA ASP A 13 -8.36 -9.03 2.45
C ASP A 13 -7.95 -9.28 0.98
N GLY A 14 -6.85 -10.02 0.76
CA GLY A 14 -6.15 -10.08 -0.51
C GLY A 14 -7.01 -10.56 -1.67
N TYR A 15 -7.69 -11.69 -1.56
CA TYR A 15 -8.51 -12.22 -2.66
C TYR A 15 -9.79 -11.40 -2.90
N ASN A 16 -10.32 -10.77 -1.87
CA ASN A 16 -11.45 -9.85 -2.03
C ASN A 16 -11.04 -8.63 -2.87
N ILE A 17 -9.90 -8.05 -2.60
CA ILE A 17 -9.37 -6.93 -3.37
C ILE A 17 -9.00 -7.34 -4.80
N ILE A 18 -8.39 -8.51 -4.98
CA ILE A 18 -8.09 -9.05 -6.33
C ILE A 18 -9.37 -9.22 -7.15
N GLY A 19 -10.44 -9.70 -6.54
CA GLY A 19 -11.73 -9.85 -7.21
C GLY A 19 -12.45 -8.53 -7.51
N ALA A 20 -12.10 -7.46 -6.83
CA ALA A 20 -12.74 -6.14 -6.96
C ALA A 20 -12.00 -5.17 -7.89
N TRP A 21 -10.68 -5.18 -7.88
CA TRP A 21 -9.90 -4.26 -8.71
C TRP A 21 -9.79 -4.75 -10.16
N PRO A 22 -10.08 -3.90 -11.16
CA PRO A 22 -10.14 -4.34 -12.56
C PRO A 22 -8.87 -5.00 -13.09
N ASP A 23 -7.70 -4.45 -12.82
CA ASP A 23 -6.43 -4.99 -13.31
C ASP A 23 -6.09 -6.34 -12.68
N LEU A 24 -6.35 -6.49 -11.39
CA LEU A 24 -6.12 -7.75 -10.67
C LEU A 24 -7.16 -8.81 -11.03
N ARG A 25 -8.41 -8.40 -11.20
CA ARG A 25 -9.49 -9.27 -11.65
C ARG A 25 -9.21 -9.82 -13.05
N ALA A 26 -8.68 -9.02 -13.95
CA ALA A 26 -8.29 -9.46 -15.28
C ALA A 26 -7.23 -10.57 -15.23
N LEU A 27 -6.23 -10.46 -14.36
CA LEU A 27 -5.23 -11.50 -14.14
C LEU A 27 -5.85 -12.78 -13.56
N LYS A 28 -6.74 -12.63 -12.59
CA LYS A 28 -7.49 -13.77 -12.01
C LYS A 28 -8.29 -14.51 -13.07
N ASP A 29 -8.99 -13.80 -13.94
CA ASP A 29 -9.83 -14.38 -15.01
C ASP A 29 -9.01 -15.10 -16.09
N GLN A 30 -7.71 -14.81 -16.18
CA GLN A 30 -6.74 -15.48 -17.06
C GLN A 30 -5.96 -16.62 -16.38
N ASP A 31 -6.42 -17.11 -15.22
CA ASP A 31 -5.71 -18.10 -14.40
C ASP A 31 -4.29 -17.66 -13.99
N ARG A 32 -4.05 -16.36 -13.89
CA ARG A 32 -2.78 -15.77 -13.47
C ARG A 32 -2.85 -15.22 -12.04
N MET A 33 -3.38 -16.04 -11.13
CA MET A 33 -3.57 -15.62 -9.74
C MET A 33 -2.25 -15.30 -9.03
N ASP A 34 -1.18 -16.02 -9.34
CA ASP A 34 0.14 -15.75 -8.77
C ASP A 34 0.63 -14.34 -9.11
N GLU A 35 0.43 -13.92 -10.35
CA GLU A 35 0.77 -12.57 -10.79
C GLU A 35 -0.14 -11.51 -10.17
N ALA A 36 -1.42 -11.83 -9.98
CA ALA A 36 -2.35 -10.93 -9.30
C ALA A 36 -1.94 -10.70 -7.85
N ARG A 37 -1.53 -11.75 -7.13
CA ARG A 37 -1.00 -11.63 -5.78
C ARG A 37 0.26 -10.78 -5.73
N ASP A 38 1.22 -11.06 -6.60
CA ASP A 38 2.49 -10.33 -6.66
C ASP A 38 2.27 -8.84 -6.97
N LEU A 39 1.36 -8.54 -7.89
CA LEU A 39 1.01 -7.16 -8.23
C LEU A 39 0.35 -6.43 -7.06
N LEU A 40 -0.58 -7.08 -6.35
CA LEU A 40 -1.21 -6.50 -5.16
C LEU A 40 -0.17 -6.22 -4.07
N ILE A 41 0.71 -7.16 -3.79
CA ILE A 41 1.78 -7.01 -2.80
C ILE A 41 2.68 -5.82 -3.18
N SER A 42 3.08 -5.72 -4.43
CA SER A 42 3.90 -4.63 -4.93
C SER A 42 3.21 -3.26 -4.78
N GLN A 43 1.95 -3.17 -5.15
CA GLN A 43 1.16 -1.93 -5.01
C GLN A 43 0.98 -1.52 -3.55
N MET A 44 0.76 -2.49 -2.67
CA MET A 44 0.62 -2.22 -1.24
C MET A 44 1.95 -1.83 -0.58
N ALA A 45 3.06 -2.38 -1.04
CA ALA A 45 4.39 -1.99 -0.59
C ALA A 45 4.71 -0.53 -0.96
N GLU A 46 4.37 -0.11 -2.17
CA GLU A 46 4.49 1.30 -2.59
C GLU A 46 3.60 2.21 -1.74
N TYR A 47 2.35 1.82 -1.53
CA TYR A 47 1.40 2.57 -0.70
C TYR A 47 1.93 2.74 0.73
N GLN A 48 2.45 1.67 1.34
CA GLN A 48 3.07 1.72 2.67
C GLN A 48 4.27 2.67 2.71
N SER A 49 5.15 2.59 1.72
CA SER A 49 6.32 3.47 1.62
C SER A 49 5.94 4.93 1.51
N TYR A 50 4.90 5.23 0.75
CA TYR A 50 4.47 6.59 0.50
C TYR A 50 3.70 7.19 1.68
N THR A 51 2.74 6.45 2.25
CA THR A 51 1.86 6.94 3.30
C THR A 51 2.43 6.80 4.71
N GLY A 52 3.38 5.90 4.92
CA GLY A 52 3.85 5.49 6.24
C GLY A 52 2.85 4.64 7.02
N ILE A 53 1.74 4.24 6.41
CA ILE A 53 0.74 3.36 7.01
C ILE A 53 1.23 1.92 6.91
N LYS A 54 1.32 1.21 8.03
CA LYS A 54 1.68 -0.20 8.03
C LYS A 54 0.58 -1.02 7.35
N VAL A 55 0.96 -1.86 6.39
CA VAL A 55 0.04 -2.72 5.63
C VAL A 55 0.32 -4.19 5.94
N MET A 56 -0.75 -4.92 6.18
CA MET A 56 -0.76 -6.38 6.30
C MET A 56 -1.75 -6.94 5.28
N ILE A 57 -1.33 -7.94 4.50
CA ILE A 57 -2.19 -8.60 3.52
C ILE A 57 -2.47 -10.02 3.99
N VAL A 58 -3.73 -10.44 3.97
CA VAL A 58 -4.16 -11.79 4.33
C VAL A 58 -4.74 -12.48 3.11
N PHE A 59 -4.18 -13.63 2.77
CA PHE A 59 -4.69 -14.50 1.71
C PHE A 59 -5.24 -15.80 2.31
N ASP A 60 -6.42 -16.19 1.86
CA ASP A 60 -7.02 -17.46 2.27
C ASP A 60 -6.26 -18.63 1.63
N ALA A 61 -5.87 -19.60 2.44
CA ALA A 61 -5.11 -20.77 1.99
C ALA A 61 -5.90 -21.74 1.11
N TYR A 62 -7.21 -21.56 1.00
CA TYR A 62 -8.06 -22.43 0.17
C TYR A 62 -7.59 -22.53 -1.28
N ASN A 63 -6.97 -21.46 -1.78
CA ASN A 63 -6.48 -21.38 -3.16
C ASN A 63 -4.95 -21.58 -3.28
N VAL A 64 -4.26 -21.90 -2.20
CA VAL A 64 -2.81 -22.10 -2.20
C VAL A 64 -2.46 -23.38 -1.46
N PRO A 65 -1.92 -24.42 -2.14
CA PRO A 65 -1.51 -25.64 -1.47
C PRO A 65 -0.31 -25.40 -0.55
N GLY A 66 -0.41 -25.87 0.68
CA GLY A 66 0.68 -25.84 1.63
C GLY A 66 0.31 -25.35 3.04
N PRO A 67 1.24 -25.42 4.01
CA PRO A 67 1.02 -24.89 5.35
C PRO A 67 0.97 -23.35 5.32
N GLY A 68 0.22 -22.76 6.25
CA GLY A 68 0.15 -21.30 6.40
C GLY A 68 1.53 -20.67 6.41
N ARG A 69 1.74 -19.67 5.59
CA ARG A 69 3.03 -18.98 5.45
C ARG A 69 2.90 -17.50 5.78
N GLN A 70 3.94 -16.97 6.38
CA GLN A 70 4.19 -15.54 6.47
C GLN A 70 5.37 -15.21 5.56
N ILE A 71 5.22 -14.24 4.68
CA ILE A 71 6.29 -13.78 3.79
C ILE A 71 6.75 -12.42 4.28
N GLU A 72 8.03 -12.33 4.67
CA GLU A 72 8.65 -11.10 5.16
C GLU A 72 9.58 -10.43 4.14
N ASP A 73 9.82 -11.06 3.00
CA ASP A 73 10.72 -10.57 1.96
C ASP A 73 10.27 -9.25 1.31
N TYR A 74 9.02 -8.90 1.51
CA TYR A 74 8.46 -7.63 1.09
C TYR A 74 8.36 -6.67 2.28
N ARG A 75 8.39 -5.38 2.04
CA ARG A 75 8.20 -4.35 3.08
C ARG A 75 6.84 -4.45 3.78
N VAL A 76 5.87 -5.10 3.17
CA VAL A 76 4.56 -5.41 3.75
C VAL A 76 4.56 -6.84 4.31
N GLU A 77 3.82 -7.05 5.39
CA GLU A 77 3.61 -8.39 5.94
C GLU A 77 2.51 -9.10 5.16
N VAL A 78 2.78 -10.32 4.71
CA VAL A 78 1.84 -11.16 3.96
C VAL A 78 1.60 -12.45 4.75
N TYR A 79 0.33 -12.74 5.02
CA TYR A 79 -0.09 -13.95 5.73
C TYR A 79 -0.91 -14.83 4.81
N PHE A 80 -0.59 -16.11 4.79
CA PHE A 80 -1.45 -17.16 4.23
C PHE A 80 -2.09 -17.93 5.37
N THR A 81 -3.41 -18.07 5.36
CA THR A 81 -4.11 -18.79 6.43
C THR A 81 -3.80 -20.28 6.39
N LYS A 82 -4.03 -20.97 7.50
CA LYS A 82 -3.93 -22.42 7.58
C LYS A 82 -5.14 -23.08 6.87
N LYS A 83 -5.02 -24.36 6.51
CA LYS A 83 -6.02 -25.12 5.72
C LYS A 83 -7.46 -25.03 6.25
N LYS A 84 -7.66 -24.86 7.55
CA LYS A 84 -8.98 -24.77 8.19
C LYS A 84 -9.32 -23.36 8.69
N GLU A 85 -8.43 -22.39 8.47
CA GLU A 85 -8.59 -21.01 8.90
C GLU A 85 -9.04 -20.16 7.70
N THR A 86 -10.06 -19.34 7.88
CA THR A 86 -10.49 -18.39 6.85
C THR A 86 -9.72 -17.08 6.98
N ALA A 87 -9.70 -16.29 5.90
CA ALA A 87 -9.13 -14.95 5.91
C ALA A 87 -9.84 -14.08 6.97
N ASP A 88 -11.16 -14.17 7.10
CA ASP A 88 -11.95 -13.44 8.09
C ASP A 88 -11.50 -13.72 9.52
N GLU A 89 -11.32 -15.01 9.86
CA GLU A 89 -10.84 -15.41 11.19
C GLU A 89 -9.44 -14.87 11.46
N LYS A 90 -8.55 -14.90 10.47
CA LYS A 90 -7.20 -14.35 10.60
C LYS A 90 -7.22 -12.84 10.78
N ILE A 91 -8.06 -12.14 10.03
CA ILE A 91 -8.23 -10.68 10.13
C ILE A 91 -8.74 -10.31 11.53
N GLU A 92 -9.74 -11.01 12.05
CA GLU A 92 -10.24 -10.82 13.42
C GLU A 92 -9.13 -11.00 14.47
N GLN A 93 -8.33 -12.03 14.32
CA GLN A 93 -7.21 -12.30 15.21
C GLN A 93 -6.18 -11.17 15.17
N ILE A 94 -5.82 -10.69 13.98
CA ILE A 94 -4.87 -9.58 13.82
C ILE A 94 -5.45 -8.30 14.43
N VAL A 95 -6.72 -8.00 14.21
CA VAL A 95 -7.38 -6.84 14.81
C VAL A 95 -7.31 -6.90 16.34
N SER A 96 -7.66 -8.04 16.94
CA SER A 96 -7.59 -8.25 18.38
C SER A 96 -6.19 -8.06 18.94
N GLN A 97 -5.17 -8.58 18.27
CA GLN A 97 -3.78 -8.49 18.70
C GLN A 97 -3.20 -7.09 18.61
N HIS A 98 -3.68 -6.28 17.65
CA HIS A 98 -3.13 -4.95 17.39
C HIS A 98 -4.01 -3.83 17.96
N GLN A 99 -5.11 -4.15 18.60
CA GLN A 99 -5.96 -3.15 19.26
C GLN A 99 -5.19 -2.43 20.36
N ASN A 100 -5.03 -1.12 20.17
CA ASN A 100 -4.44 -0.22 21.14
C ASN A 100 -5.11 1.15 20.99
N LYS A 101 -5.32 1.86 22.09
CA LYS A 101 -5.95 3.20 22.11
C LYS A 101 -5.27 4.22 21.20
N ASN A 102 -3.98 4.00 20.88
CA ASN A 102 -3.19 4.90 20.04
C ASN A 102 -3.05 4.43 18.58
N ARG A 103 -3.79 3.40 18.19
CA ARG A 103 -3.71 2.82 16.85
C ARG A 103 -5.10 2.79 16.21
N GLN A 104 -5.20 3.33 15.00
CA GLN A 104 -6.39 3.21 14.18
C GLN A 104 -6.20 2.05 13.20
N ILE A 105 -7.10 1.06 13.24
CA ILE A 105 -7.07 -0.10 12.35
C ILE A 105 -8.15 0.05 11.28
N TYR A 106 -7.75 -0.11 10.02
CA TYR A 106 -8.64 -0.21 8.87
C TYR A 106 -8.55 -1.60 8.27
N VAL A 107 -9.68 -2.14 7.86
CA VAL A 107 -9.77 -3.41 7.14
C VAL A 107 -10.35 -3.14 5.76
N ALA A 108 -9.56 -3.43 4.73
CA ALA A 108 -9.96 -3.29 3.33
C ALA A 108 -10.63 -4.58 2.85
N THR A 109 -11.94 -4.56 2.75
CA THR A 109 -12.76 -5.67 2.26
C THR A 109 -14.09 -5.13 1.74
N SER A 110 -14.66 -5.79 0.73
CA SER A 110 -16.03 -5.52 0.30
C SER A 110 -17.04 -6.51 0.90
N ASP A 111 -16.60 -7.45 1.74
CA ASP A 111 -17.49 -8.40 2.39
C ASP A 111 -18.24 -7.79 3.57
N TYR A 112 -19.56 -7.74 3.47
CA TYR A 112 -20.43 -7.18 4.50
C TYR A 112 -20.56 -8.05 5.76
N THR A 113 -20.35 -9.35 5.65
CA THR A 113 -20.47 -10.27 6.79
C THR A 113 -19.35 -10.07 7.81
N SER A 114 -18.16 -9.73 7.36
CA SER A 114 -17.02 -9.40 8.21
C SER A 114 -17.16 -8.05 8.94
N GLN A 115 -18.02 -7.18 8.46
CA GLN A 115 -18.18 -5.82 9.03
C GLN A 115 -18.61 -5.82 10.49
N ARG A 116 -19.56 -6.66 10.87
CA ARG A 116 -20.12 -6.67 12.24
C ARG A 116 -19.04 -6.96 13.28
N VAL A 117 -18.18 -7.90 13.01
CA VAL A 117 -17.11 -8.30 13.92
C VAL A 117 -16.02 -7.23 13.95
N ILE A 118 -15.66 -6.68 12.81
CA ILE A 118 -14.66 -5.62 12.68
C ILE A 118 -15.08 -4.38 13.46
N PHE A 119 -16.32 -3.94 13.31
CA PHE A 119 -16.88 -2.80 14.06
C PHE A 119 -16.97 -3.07 15.56
N GLY A 120 -17.36 -4.29 15.96
CA GLY A 120 -17.42 -4.69 17.37
C GLY A 120 -16.06 -4.63 18.06
N GLN A 121 -14.96 -4.73 17.30
CA GLN A 121 -13.59 -4.65 17.81
C GLN A 121 -12.93 -3.27 17.63
N GLY A 122 -13.67 -2.27 17.15
CA GLY A 122 -13.17 -0.90 16.98
C GLY A 122 -12.35 -0.63 15.73
N ALA A 123 -12.27 -1.58 14.80
CA ALA A 123 -11.67 -1.36 13.48
C ALA A 123 -12.68 -0.72 12.52
N LEU A 124 -12.19 0.07 11.58
CA LEU A 124 -12.99 0.71 10.55
C LEU A 124 -12.84 -0.05 9.22
N ARG A 125 -13.91 -0.11 8.46
CA ARG A 125 -13.89 -0.69 7.13
C ARG A 125 -13.43 0.34 6.10
N LYS A 126 -12.61 -0.14 5.16
CA LYS A 126 -12.32 0.57 3.92
C LYS A 126 -12.78 -0.31 2.76
N SER A 127 -13.62 0.20 1.86
CA SER A 127 -14.04 -0.57 0.69
C SER A 127 -12.88 -0.77 -0.29
N ALA A 128 -12.96 -1.79 -1.13
CA ALA A 128 -11.99 -2.01 -2.20
C ALA A 128 -11.87 -0.79 -3.11
N ARG A 129 -12.98 -0.13 -3.41
CA ARG A 129 -13.03 1.08 -4.24
C ARG A 129 -12.35 2.26 -3.57
N GLU A 130 -12.59 2.48 -2.28
CA GLU A 130 -11.92 3.54 -1.51
C GLU A 130 -10.40 3.33 -1.46
N LEU A 131 -9.96 2.09 -1.25
CA LEU A 131 -8.53 1.76 -1.24
C LEU A 131 -7.89 2.00 -2.60
N LEU A 132 -8.57 1.62 -3.69
CA LEU A 132 -8.08 1.88 -5.05
C LEU A 132 -7.96 3.38 -5.32
N HIS A 133 -8.94 4.16 -4.90
CA HIS A 133 -8.92 5.61 -5.03
C HIS A 133 -7.74 6.22 -4.25
N ASP A 134 -7.50 5.78 -3.03
CA ASP A 134 -6.36 6.23 -2.21
C ASP A 134 -5.02 5.88 -2.87
N LEU A 135 -4.92 4.69 -3.44
CA LEU A 135 -3.73 4.24 -4.17
C LEU A 135 -3.46 5.09 -5.41
N GLU A 136 -4.49 5.37 -6.21
CA GLU A 136 -4.38 6.21 -7.40
C GLU A 136 -4.02 7.65 -7.04
N SER A 137 -4.61 8.21 -6.00
CA SER A 137 -4.31 9.55 -5.49
C SER A 137 -2.86 9.65 -5.01
N ALA A 138 -2.37 8.65 -4.26
CA ALA A 138 -0.98 8.57 -3.83
C ALA A 138 -0.03 8.50 -5.03
N GLY A 139 -0.37 7.70 -6.04
CA GLY A 139 0.41 7.61 -7.28
C GLY A 139 0.52 8.93 -8.04
N LYS A 140 -0.56 9.69 -8.11
CA LYS A 140 -0.57 11.04 -8.73
C LYS A 140 0.29 12.03 -7.97
N GLU A 141 0.25 12.03 -6.65
CA GLU A 141 1.08 12.91 -5.83
C GLU A 141 2.57 12.58 -5.96
N ILE A 142 2.94 11.31 -5.99
CA ILE A 142 4.32 10.87 -6.25
C ILE A 142 4.81 11.39 -7.59
N LYS A 143 4.02 11.27 -8.65
CA LYS A 143 4.37 11.78 -9.98
C LYS A 143 4.58 13.29 -9.96
N LYS A 144 3.71 14.05 -9.31
CA LYS A 144 3.84 15.51 -9.18
C LYS A 144 5.13 15.90 -8.44
N GLU A 145 5.47 15.22 -7.36
CA GLU A 145 6.70 15.48 -6.61
C GLU A 145 7.95 15.14 -7.43
N VAL A 146 7.94 14.05 -8.17
CA VAL A 146 9.04 13.66 -9.07
C VAL A 146 9.21 14.68 -10.18
N GLU A 147 8.15 15.12 -10.83
CA GLU A 147 8.19 16.15 -11.87
C GLU A 147 8.70 17.48 -11.32
N LYS A 148 8.20 17.91 -10.17
CA LYS A 148 8.65 19.13 -9.50
C LYS A 148 10.13 19.08 -9.17
N THR A 149 10.60 17.99 -8.59
CA THR A 149 12.02 17.80 -8.26
C THR A 149 12.88 17.79 -9.51
N ARG A 150 12.40 17.16 -10.59
CA ARG A 150 13.08 17.14 -11.89
C ARG A 150 13.19 18.54 -12.48
N ASP A 151 12.12 19.31 -12.45
CA ASP A 151 12.07 20.69 -12.95
C ASP A 151 12.98 21.61 -12.12
N GLU A 152 12.98 21.46 -10.81
CA GLU A 152 13.88 22.21 -9.92
C GLU A 152 15.35 21.89 -10.19
N ARG A 153 15.69 20.60 -10.39
CA ARG A 153 17.05 20.19 -10.75
C ARG A 153 17.46 20.72 -12.11
N PHE A 154 16.57 20.70 -13.08
CA PHE A 154 16.82 21.26 -14.41
C PHE A 154 17.07 22.77 -14.34
N SER A 155 16.22 23.51 -13.63
CA SER A 155 16.37 24.95 -13.44
C SER A 155 17.68 25.32 -12.75
N ARG A 156 18.08 24.59 -11.71
CA ARG A 156 19.36 24.77 -11.03
C ARG A 156 20.55 24.51 -11.96
N ARG A 157 20.44 23.50 -12.80
CA ARG A 157 21.48 23.17 -13.77
C ARG A 157 21.66 24.29 -14.79
N ILE A 158 20.58 24.84 -15.32
CA ILE A 158 20.62 25.96 -16.25
C ILE A 158 21.26 27.19 -15.57
N ALA A 159 20.84 27.54 -14.38
CA ALA A 159 21.41 28.65 -13.63
C ALA A 159 22.91 28.50 -13.38
N LEU A 160 23.36 27.29 -13.06
CA LEU A 160 24.77 26.95 -12.87
C LEU A 160 25.56 27.10 -14.17
N ASP A 161 25.02 26.62 -15.29
CA ASP A 161 25.64 26.74 -16.61
C ASP A 161 25.78 28.20 -17.04
N GLU A 162 24.79 29.04 -16.76
CA GLU A 162 24.85 30.49 -17.03
C GLU A 162 25.91 31.20 -16.19
N GLU A 163 26.03 30.85 -14.91
CA GLU A 163 27.07 31.39 -14.03
C GLU A 163 28.48 30.98 -14.50
N ILE A 164 28.67 29.73 -14.88
CA ILE A 164 29.91 29.22 -15.43
C ILE A 164 30.28 29.96 -16.73
N ALA A 165 29.31 30.16 -17.63
CA ALA A 165 29.52 30.91 -18.87
C ALA A 165 29.97 32.34 -18.59
N LYS A 166 29.39 33.04 -17.60
CA LYS A 166 29.81 34.38 -17.19
C LYS A 166 31.26 34.42 -16.66
N ILE A 167 31.65 33.40 -15.88
CA ILE A 167 33.01 33.29 -15.35
C ILE A 167 34.01 33.09 -16.50
N PHE A 168 33.69 32.24 -17.48
CA PHE A 168 34.55 32.05 -18.66
C PHE A 168 34.65 33.29 -19.53
N GLU A 169 33.57 34.05 -19.71
CA GLU A 169 33.62 35.34 -20.42
C GLU A 169 34.52 36.37 -19.73
N LYS A 170 34.48 36.43 -18.39
CA LYS A 170 35.33 37.31 -17.61
C LYS A 170 36.81 36.98 -17.75
N TRP A 171 37.15 35.68 -17.72
CA TRP A 171 38.55 35.23 -17.93
C TRP A 171 39.04 35.48 -19.35
N ARG A 172 38.17 35.46 -20.33
CA ARG A 172 38.51 35.73 -21.73
C ARG A 172 38.80 37.21 -22.00
N ARG A 173 38.30 38.11 -21.16
CA ARG A 173 38.54 39.56 -21.28
C ARG A 173 39.74 40.08 -20.49
N GLU A 174 40.29 39.27 -19.62
CA GLU A 174 41.56 39.52 -18.93
C GLU A 174 42.73 38.95 -19.76
#